data_57be7df4b7b28bafc26067aecc0b71fa
#
_entry.id   57be7df4b7b28bafc26067aecc0b71fa
#
_cell.length_a   1.000
_cell.length_b   1.000
_cell.length_c   1.000
_cell.angle_alpha   90.00
_cell.angle_beta   90.00
_cell.angle_gamma   90.00
#
_symmetry.space_group_name_H-M   'P 1'
#
loop_
_entity.id
_entity.type
_entity.pdbx_description
1 polymer ?
#
loop_
_entity_poly.entity_id
_entity_poly.type
_entity_poly.pdbx_seq_one_letter_code
_entity_poly.pdbx_strand_id
1 'polypeptide(L)'
;MGGTTVDFSYFFGGLRKTKTSGGVTKNYYYDGDRLIAEKWSTGAYLLYHYDETGSPYAITYSATGGGYAKYYLIKNLQGDVLQIRNVNNTVVANYEYDAWGRVVSVKYANGNDINVSNHIGVINPIRYRGYYYDTETGFYYLKSRYYDPTIGRFISADDPSYLGAGETTQGLNLFAYCLNDPVNYSDSSGQWPNWATKLVAAAAVVAVVATAAAITVATAGAGTAAAVIAVGAAKGAAVGMLSGAISGAATGAVSHRVSTGSWSGADKAALDGMANGALSGAVTGAITGGIKSGMQYGTFSSKKQLLSHYAKHQRDFDGMYANAKEYAKGAKYVVKNGQYIPEKNAYIRFLGLQGKANYAFVGMNRHGRVLTYHIKSVGKMVTENVSLFS
;
A
#
# COMPACT_ATOMS: atom_id res chain seq x y z
N MET A 1 -7.15 -46.99 6.61
CA MET A 1 -6.77 -45.78 7.32
C MET A 1 -8.06 -45.20 7.89
N GLY A 2 -8.25 -45.25 9.22
CA GLY A 2 -9.44 -44.66 9.87
C GLY A 2 -9.30 -43.15 9.85
N GLY A 3 -10.02 -42.45 8.96
CA GLY A 3 -10.07 -41.02 8.90
C GLY A 3 -10.76 -40.46 10.17
N THR A 4 -10.17 -39.51 10.84
CA THR A 4 -10.82 -38.82 11.97
C THR A 4 -11.96 -37.99 11.41
N THR A 5 -13.21 -38.25 11.83
CA THR A 5 -14.36 -37.43 11.47
C THR A 5 -14.26 -36.11 12.23
N VAL A 6 -14.46 -34.99 11.52
CA VAL A 6 -14.52 -33.66 12.10
C VAL A 6 -15.87 -33.05 11.76
N ASP A 7 -16.68 -32.75 12.79
CA ASP A 7 -18.01 -32.17 12.62
C ASP A 7 -17.98 -30.67 12.95
N PHE A 8 -18.62 -29.88 12.11
CA PHE A 8 -18.73 -28.45 12.28
C PHE A 8 -20.19 -28.01 12.41
N SER A 9 -20.47 -27.04 13.26
CA SER A 9 -21.74 -26.30 13.23
C SER A 9 -21.48 -24.81 13.11
N TYR A 10 -22.48 -24.07 12.61
CA TYR A 10 -22.34 -22.66 12.29
C TYR A 10 -23.50 -21.85 12.91
N PHE A 11 -23.25 -20.58 13.21
CA PHE A 11 -24.26 -19.59 13.48
C PHE A 11 -25.02 -19.23 12.19
N PHE A 12 -26.19 -18.60 12.33
CA PHE A 12 -26.99 -18.14 11.19
C PHE A 12 -26.19 -17.23 10.23
N GLY A 13 -25.23 -16.45 10.72
CA GLY A 13 -24.36 -15.59 9.91
C GLY A 13 -23.13 -16.30 9.30
N GLY A 14 -23.06 -17.64 9.32
CA GLY A 14 -21.98 -18.43 8.68
C GLY A 14 -20.71 -18.58 9.52
N LEU A 15 -20.57 -17.88 10.63
CA LEU A 15 -19.43 -18.08 11.53
C LEU A 15 -19.52 -19.43 12.22
N ARG A 16 -18.37 -20.11 12.38
CA ARG A 16 -18.28 -21.43 13.02
C ARG A 16 -18.69 -21.38 14.48
N LYS A 17 -19.66 -22.16 14.86
CA LYS A 17 -20.18 -22.24 16.25
C LYS A 17 -19.45 -23.30 17.05
N THR A 18 -19.30 -24.50 16.48
CA THR A 18 -18.60 -25.62 17.12
C THR A 18 -17.71 -26.37 16.14
N LYS A 19 -16.71 -27.04 16.69
CA LYS A 19 -15.94 -28.10 16.01
C LYS A 19 -15.84 -29.28 16.96
N THR A 20 -16.20 -30.47 16.47
CA THR A 20 -16.06 -31.74 17.23
C THR A 20 -15.12 -32.67 16.50
N SER A 21 -14.09 -33.16 17.19
CA SER A 21 -13.13 -34.13 16.67
C SER A 21 -12.57 -34.96 17.82
N GLY A 22 -12.43 -36.29 17.61
CA GLY A 22 -11.88 -37.18 18.63
C GLY A 22 -12.62 -37.14 19.98
N GLY A 23 -13.94 -36.89 19.98
CA GLY A 23 -14.76 -36.73 21.20
C GLY A 23 -14.63 -35.40 21.94
N VAL A 24 -13.80 -34.48 21.44
CA VAL A 24 -13.66 -33.14 22.01
C VAL A 24 -14.42 -32.13 21.16
N THR A 25 -15.34 -31.39 21.81
CA THR A 25 -16.07 -30.28 21.18
C THR A 25 -15.46 -28.95 21.60
N LYS A 26 -15.10 -28.11 20.64
CA LYS A 26 -14.69 -26.72 20.82
C LYS A 26 -15.86 -25.80 20.49
N ASN A 27 -16.19 -24.89 21.39
CA ASN A 27 -17.20 -23.84 21.20
C ASN A 27 -16.48 -22.52 20.94
N TYR A 28 -16.90 -21.77 19.93
CA TYR A 28 -16.28 -20.52 19.50
C TYR A 28 -17.12 -19.32 19.89
N TYR A 29 -16.45 -18.27 20.41
CA TYR A 29 -17.07 -17.03 20.88
C TYR A 29 -16.50 -15.85 20.10
N TYR A 30 -17.37 -14.97 19.63
CA TYR A 30 -17.02 -13.85 18.76
C TYR A 30 -17.46 -12.51 19.33
N ASP A 31 -16.72 -11.46 18.98
CA ASP A 31 -17.12 -10.06 19.08
C ASP A 31 -17.25 -9.53 17.64
N GLY A 32 -18.48 -9.35 17.16
CA GLY A 32 -18.76 -9.19 15.72
C GLY A 32 -18.32 -10.44 14.95
N ASP A 33 -17.35 -10.30 14.05
CA ASP A 33 -16.75 -11.40 13.27
C ASP A 33 -15.38 -11.84 13.82
N ARG A 34 -14.93 -11.24 14.93
CA ARG A 34 -13.64 -11.48 15.56
C ARG A 34 -13.75 -12.60 16.59
N LEU A 35 -12.99 -13.67 16.42
CA LEU A 35 -12.91 -14.77 17.38
C LEU A 35 -12.17 -14.31 18.64
N ILE A 36 -12.87 -14.20 19.78
CA ILE A 36 -12.28 -13.76 21.04
C ILE A 36 -11.91 -14.90 21.97
N ALA A 37 -12.60 -16.05 21.86
CA ALA A 37 -12.33 -17.22 22.69
C ALA A 37 -12.78 -18.51 22.03
N GLU A 38 -12.17 -19.62 22.44
CA GLU A 38 -12.71 -20.96 22.29
C GLU A 38 -12.67 -21.71 23.60
N LYS A 39 -13.71 -22.47 23.88
CA LYS A 39 -13.82 -23.34 25.08
C LYS A 39 -14.06 -24.77 24.65
N TRP A 40 -13.28 -25.67 25.22
CA TRP A 40 -13.33 -27.09 24.92
C TRP A 40 -14.21 -27.83 25.90
N SER A 41 -14.84 -28.92 25.48
CA SER A 41 -15.65 -29.78 26.34
C SER A 41 -14.85 -30.38 27.49
N THR A 42 -13.54 -30.45 27.38
CA THR A 42 -12.61 -30.86 28.44
C THR A 42 -12.44 -29.82 29.55
N GLY A 43 -12.93 -28.59 29.36
CA GLY A 43 -12.73 -27.45 30.28
C GLY A 43 -11.55 -26.56 29.93
N ALA A 44 -10.68 -26.96 29.01
CA ALA A 44 -9.62 -26.07 28.48
C ALA A 44 -10.19 -24.92 27.65
N TYR A 45 -9.47 -23.82 27.59
CA TYR A 45 -9.86 -22.68 26.74
C TYR A 45 -8.65 -21.91 26.19
N LEU A 46 -8.88 -21.21 25.10
CA LEU A 46 -7.99 -20.18 24.52
C LEU A 46 -8.72 -18.84 24.48
N LEU A 47 -8.03 -17.77 24.88
CA LEU A 47 -8.45 -16.39 24.68
C LEU A 47 -7.50 -15.72 23.70
N TYR A 48 -8.04 -14.95 22.76
CA TYR A 48 -7.28 -14.25 21.73
C TYR A 48 -7.21 -12.77 22.05
N HIS A 49 -6.01 -12.20 21.99
CA HIS A 49 -5.77 -10.79 22.23
C HIS A 49 -5.37 -10.10 20.92
N TYR A 50 -6.01 -8.98 20.64
CA TYR A 50 -5.85 -8.23 19.40
C TYR A 50 -5.28 -6.84 19.69
N ASP A 51 -4.46 -6.34 18.77
CA ASP A 51 -4.01 -4.97 18.77
C ASP A 51 -5.09 -4.01 18.22
N GLU A 52 -4.77 -2.72 18.17
CA GLU A 52 -5.69 -1.67 17.67
C GLU A 52 -6.08 -1.86 16.19
N THR A 53 -5.26 -2.57 15.42
CA THR A 53 -5.53 -2.89 14.01
C THR A 53 -6.42 -4.12 13.83
N GLY A 54 -6.75 -4.82 14.92
CA GLY A 54 -7.49 -6.08 14.90
C GLY A 54 -6.63 -7.30 14.55
N SER A 55 -5.30 -7.18 14.65
CA SER A 55 -4.38 -8.28 14.40
C SER A 55 -4.07 -9.05 15.70
N PRO A 56 -4.16 -10.39 15.73
CA PRO A 56 -3.90 -11.16 16.96
C PRO A 56 -2.43 -11.05 17.33
N TYR A 57 -2.13 -10.60 18.55
CA TYR A 57 -0.75 -10.46 19.04
C TYR A 57 -0.40 -11.40 20.20
N ALA A 58 -1.40 -11.93 20.90
CA ALA A 58 -1.18 -12.85 22.00
C ALA A 58 -2.36 -13.81 22.18
N ILE A 59 -2.11 -14.94 22.82
CA ILE A 59 -3.12 -15.90 23.27
C ILE A 59 -2.93 -16.19 24.77
N THR A 60 -4.02 -16.45 25.46
CA THR A 60 -3.98 -17.02 26.82
C THR A 60 -4.58 -18.41 26.76
N TYR A 61 -3.81 -19.41 27.14
CA TYR A 61 -4.23 -20.81 27.21
C TYR A 61 -4.38 -21.25 28.65
N SER A 62 -5.47 -21.96 28.95
CA SER A 62 -5.70 -22.68 30.20
C SER A 62 -6.02 -24.14 29.89
N ALA A 63 -5.22 -25.03 30.41
CA ALA A 63 -5.51 -26.46 30.37
C ALA A 63 -6.61 -26.82 31.37
N THR A 64 -7.25 -27.99 31.18
CA THR A 64 -8.26 -28.53 32.11
C THR A 64 -7.71 -28.60 33.50
N GLY A 65 -8.38 -27.94 34.48
CA GLY A 65 -7.98 -27.95 35.89
C GLY A 65 -6.64 -27.25 36.17
N GLY A 66 -6.03 -26.59 35.21
CA GLY A 66 -4.74 -25.92 35.32
C GLY A 66 -4.86 -24.40 35.48
N GLY A 67 -3.72 -23.75 35.75
CA GLY A 67 -3.57 -22.31 35.65
C GLY A 67 -3.59 -21.85 34.18
N TYR A 68 -3.59 -20.55 33.99
CA TYR A 68 -3.49 -19.96 32.67
C TYR A 68 -2.06 -19.48 32.35
N ALA A 69 -1.69 -19.53 31.09
CA ALA A 69 -0.42 -18.99 30.59
C ALA A 69 -0.67 -18.11 29.37
N LYS A 70 -0.03 -16.93 29.35
CA LYS A 70 -0.08 -16.00 28.23
C LYS A 70 1.14 -16.19 27.33
N TYR A 71 0.90 -16.16 26.03
CA TYR A 71 1.91 -16.30 25.00
C TYR A 71 1.77 -15.20 23.97
N TYR A 72 2.88 -14.67 23.49
CA TYR A 72 2.95 -13.65 22.47
C TYR A 72 3.23 -14.27 21.10
N LEU A 73 2.54 -13.79 20.09
CA LEU A 73 2.68 -14.22 18.70
C LEU A 73 3.60 -13.24 17.97
N ILE A 74 4.77 -13.70 17.58
CA ILE A 74 5.71 -12.91 16.79
C ILE A 74 5.45 -13.20 15.32
N LYS A 75 5.15 -12.14 14.56
CA LYS A 75 4.71 -12.23 13.17
C LYS A 75 5.68 -11.51 12.23
N ASN A 76 5.69 -11.93 10.95
CA ASN A 76 6.28 -11.15 9.89
C ASN A 76 5.33 -10.02 9.43
N LEU A 77 5.77 -9.23 8.44
CA LEU A 77 4.97 -8.13 7.87
C LEU A 77 3.68 -8.60 7.20
N GLN A 78 3.63 -9.85 6.79
CA GLN A 78 2.47 -10.45 6.13
C GLN A 78 1.44 -11.01 7.12
N GLY A 79 1.77 -11.04 8.41
CA GLY A 79 0.91 -11.56 9.47
C GLY A 79 1.12 -13.05 9.79
N ASP A 80 2.11 -13.71 9.16
CA ASP A 80 2.43 -15.10 9.49
C ASP A 80 3.04 -15.18 10.87
N VAL A 81 2.52 -16.04 11.73
CA VAL A 81 3.09 -16.28 13.05
C VAL A 81 4.35 -17.11 12.89
N LEU A 82 5.51 -16.53 13.14
CA LEU A 82 6.80 -17.21 13.03
C LEU A 82 7.27 -17.82 14.34
N GLN A 83 6.89 -17.19 15.48
CA GLN A 83 7.30 -17.66 16.81
C GLN A 83 6.18 -17.47 17.83
N ILE A 84 6.17 -18.36 18.81
CA ILE A 84 5.47 -18.15 20.08
C ILE A 84 6.50 -17.89 21.17
N ARG A 85 6.28 -16.83 21.96
CA ARG A 85 7.10 -16.53 23.14
C ARG A 85 6.25 -16.48 24.40
N ASN A 86 6.84 -16.90 25.53
CA ASN A 86 6.20 -16.78 26.82
C ASN A 86 6.35 -15.34 27.39
N VAL A 87 5.78 -15.09 28.56
CA VAL A 87 5.84 -13.78 29.26
C VAL A 87 7.28 -13.34 29.59
N ASN A 88 8.22 -14.26 29.70
CA ASN A 88 9.65 -13.98 29.93
C ASN A 88 10.43 -13.79 28.62
N ASN A 89 9.74 -13.60 27.50
CA ASN A 89 10.31 -13.42 26.17
C ASN A 89 11.12 -14.64 25.66
N THR A 90 10.94 -15.81 26.26
CA THR A 90 11.58 -17.06 25.82
C THR A 90 10.82 -17.65 24.65
N VAL A 91 11.54 -18.08 23.60
CA VAL A 91 10.94 -18.77 22.46
C VAL A 91 10.44 -20.14 22.90
N VAL A 92 9.15 -20.38 22.68
CA VAL A 92 8.46 -21.63 23.04
C VAL A 92 8.26 -22.51 21.80
N ALA A 93 7.96 -21.89 20.67
CA ALA A 93 7.81 -22.57 19.40
C ALA A 93 8.23 -21.67 18.23
N ASN A 94 8.75 -22.28 17.17
CA ASN A 94 9.00 -21.67 15.87
C ASN A 94 8.16 -22.37 14.81
N TYR A 95 7.62 -21.61 13.84
CA TYR A 95 6.88 -22.12 12.70
C TYR A 95 7.60 -21.77 11.40
N GLU A 96 7.56 -22.72 10.47
CA GLU A 96 8.00 -22.53 9.10
C GLU A 96 6.87 -22.88 8.15
N TYR A 97 6.68 -22.07 7.11
CA TYR A 97 5.65 -22.24 6.10
C TYR A 97 6.26 -22.19 4.71
N ASP A 98 5.63 -22.87 3.76
CA ASP A 98 5.89 -22.59 2.35
C ASP A 98 5.10 -21.31 1.91
N ALA A 99 5.29 -20.91 0.66
CA ALA A 99 4.64 -19.71 0.11
C ALA A 99 3.10 -19.79 0.12
N TRP A 100 2.53 -20.99 0.17
CA TRP A 100 1.09 -21.23 0.21
C TRP A 100 0.54 -21.40 1.63
N GLY A 101 1.38 -21.34 2.62
CA GLY A 101 1.00 -21.44 4.03
C GLY A 101 0.94 -22.87 4.56
N ARG A 102 1.40 -23.87 3.79
CA ARG A 102 1.55 -25.22 4.33
C ARG A 102 2.58 -25.17 5.45
N VAL A 103 2.22 -25.70 6.63
CA VAL A 103 3.12 -25.78 7.76
C VAL A 103 4.22 -26.80 7.44
N VAL A 104 5.46 -26.34 7.28
CA VAL A 104 6.63 -27.17 7.00
C VAL A 104 7.16 -27.78 8.28
N SER A 105 7.25 -26.97 9.34
CA SER A 105 7.73 -27.45 10.64
C SER A 105 7.18 -26.65 11.81
N VAL A 106 7.09 -27.29 12.97
CA VAL A 106 6.84 -26.66 14.27
C VAL A 106 7.92 -27.17 15.22
N LYS A 107 8.83 -26.27 15.65
CA LYS A 107 10.06 -26.64 16.37
C LYS A 107 10.19 -25.89 17.70
N TYR A 108 10.86 -26.53 18.64
CA TYR A 108 11.39 -25.89 19.85
C TYR A 108 12.49 -24.87 19.49
N ALA A 109 12.89 -24.06 20.46
CA ALA A 109 14.00 -23.12 20.29
C ALA A 109 15.36 -23.78 19.93
N ASN A 110 15.55 -25.03 20.33
CA ASN A 110 16.74 -25.83 20.02
C ASN A 110 16.72 -26.51 18.61
N GLY A 111 15.67 -26.27 17.84
CA GLY A 111 15.53 -26.80 16.48
C GLY A 111 14.89 -28.21 16.39
N ASN A 112 14.62 -28.87 17.52
CA ASN A 112 13.93 -30.17 17.52
C ASN A 112 12.44 -30.01 17.20
N ASP A 113 11.84 -30.97 16.53
CA ASP A 113 10.42 -30.96 16.20
C ASP A 113 9.54 -31.11 17.45
N ILE A 114 8.44 -30.36 17.49
CA ILE A 114 7.42 -30.47 18.55
C ILE A 114 6.40 -31.51 18.14
N ASN A 115 6.54 -32.72 18.69
CA ASN A 115 5.65 -33.87 18.42
C ASN A 115 4.61 -34.11 19.54
N VAL A 116 4.49 -33.17 20.49
CA VAL A 116 3.63 -33.28 21.66
C VAL A 116 2.33 -32.51 21.42
N SER A 117 1.19 -33.20 21.36
CA SER A 117 -0.12 -32.63 20.99
C SER A 117 -0.65 -31.56 21.96
N ASN A 118 -0.25 -31.62 23.25
CA ASN A 118 -0.63 -30.62 24.23
C ASN A 118 0.36 -29.45 24.36
N HIS A 119 1.35 -29.36 23.48
CA HIS A 119 2.27 -28.22 23.46
C HIS A 119 1.62 -27.00 22.79
N ILE A 120 1.85 -25.80 23.31
CA ILE A 120 1.24 -24.55 22.81
C ILE A 120 1.55 -24.30 21.32
N GLY A 121 2.70 -24.73 20.81
CA GLY A 121 3.06 -24.66 19.39
C GLY A 121 2.16 -25.51 18.49
N VAL A 122 1.55 -26.59 19.05
CA VAL A 122 0.57 -27.42 18.33
C VAL A 122 -0.85 -26.91 18.58
N ILE A 123 -1.16 -26.53 19.83
CA ILE A 123 -2.48 -26.04 20.25
C ILE A 123 -2.85 -24.72 19.57
N ASN A 124 -1.88 -23.80 19.40
CA ASN A 124 -2.15 -22.50 18.80
C ASN A 124 -2.69 -22.65 17.36
N PRO A 125 -3.94 -22.20 17.12
CA PRO A 125 -4.50 -22.30 15.76
C PRO A 125 -4.14 -21.09 14.89
N ILE A 126 -3.69 -19.98 15.48
CA ILE A 126 -3.37 -18.76 14.71
C ILE A 126 -1.98 -18.93 14.07
N ARG A 127 -1.94 -19.06 12.75
CA ARG A 127 -0.70 -19.40 12.03
C ARG A 127 -0.46 -18.50 10.82
N TYR A 128 -0.39 -19.05 9.61
CA TYR A 128 -0.16 -18.35 8.35
C TYR A 128 -1.18 -17.24 8.14
N ARG A 129 -0.73 -16.02 7.85
CA ARG A 129 -1.56 -14.82 7.65
C ARG A 129 -2.47 -14.48 8.86
N GLY A 130 -2.21 -15.06 10.02
CA GLY A 130 -3.09 -14.94 11.17
C GLY A 130 -4.40 -15.73 11.07
N TYR A 131 -4.51 -16.65 10.10
CA TYR A 131 -5.68 -17.50 9.93
C TYR A 131 -5.74 -18.60 10.99
N TYR A 132 -6.95 -19.11 11.18
CA TYR A 132 -7.21 -20.21 12.09
C TYR A 132 -6.92 -21.54 11.39
N TYR A 133 -5.90 -22.27 11.83
CA TYR A 133 -5.50 -23.57 11.31
C TYR A 133 -6.19 -24.70 12.07
N ASP A 134 -6.86 -25.58 11.37
CA ASP A 134 -7.43 -26.81 11.90
C ASP A 134 -6.46 -27.97 11.73
N THR A 135 -5.78 -28.38 12.82
CA THR A 135 -4.77 -29.45 12.80
C THR A 135 -5.33 -30.81 12.37
N GLU A 136 -6.63 -31.02 12.58
CA GLU A 136 -7.33 -32.26 12.26
C GLU A 136 -7.56 -32.44 10.77
N THR A 137 -7.77 -31.32 10.04
CA THR A 137 -8.02 -31.35 8.59
C THR A 137 -6.83 -30.88 7.77
N GLY A 138 -5.91 -30.11 8.38
CA GLY A 138 -4.83 -29.42 7.67
C GLY A 138 -5.29 -28.16 6.93
N PHE A 139 -6.52 -27.70 7.14
CA PHE A 139 -7.09 -26.56 6.47
C PHE A 139 -7.04 -25.29 7.33
N TYR A 140 -7.04 -24.13 6.66
CA TYR A 140 -7.29 -22.86 7.30
C TYR A 140 -8.76 -22.47 7.20
N TYR A 141 -9.37 -22.11 8.32
CA TYR A 141 -10.70 -21.54 8.36
C TYR A 141 -10.63 -20.01 8.20
N LEU A 142 -11.14 -19.52 7.07
CA LEU A 142 -11.17 -18.11 6.71
C LEU A 142 -12.60 -17.51 6.85
N LYS A 143 -13.31 -17.87 7.91
CA LYS A 143 -14.69 -17.44 8.22
C LYS A 143 -15.74 -17.98 7.23
N SER A 144 -15.71 -17.60 5.96
CA SER A 144 -16.70 -18.05 4.97
C SER A 144 -16.34 -19.34 4.25
N ARG A 145 -15.04 -19.64 4.14
CA ARG A 145 -14.52 -20.81 3.41
C ARG A 145 -13.36 -21.48 4.15
N TYR A 146 -13.03 -22.69 3.71
CA TYR A 146 -11.83 -23.39 4.13
C TYR A 146 -10.81 -23.39 3.00
N TYR A 147 -9.57 -23.08 3.35
CA TYR A 147 -8.44 -23.06 2.44
C TYR A 147 -7.53 -24.25 2.70
N ASP A 148 -7.24 -25.02 1.67
CA ASP A 148 -6.28 -26.11 1.70
C ASP A 148 -4.92 -25.63 1.18
N PRO A 149 -3.92 -25.45 2.05
CA PRO A 149 -2.60 -24.99 1.65
C PRO A 149 -1.80 -26.03 0.87
N THR A 150 -2.21 -27.30 0.90
CA THR A 150 -1.54 -28.39 0.17
C THR A 150 -1.77 -28.28 -1.32
N ILE A 151 -2.99 -27.88 -1.72
CA ILE A 151 -3.35 -27.68 -3.13
C ILE A 151 -3.42 -26.19 -3.52
N GLY A 152 -3.22 -25.28 -2.57
CA GLY A 152 -3.22 -23.83 -2.79
C GLY A 152 -4.60 -23.28 -3.17
N ARG A 153 -5.71 -23.89 -2.70
CA ARG A 153 -7.08 -23.53 -3.12
C ARG A 153 -8.07 -23.60 -1.97
N PHE A 154 -9.18 -22.87 -2.14
CA PHE A 154 -10.38 -23.11 -1.32
C PHE A 154 -11.01 -24.45 -1.67
N ILE A 155 -11.59 -25.12 -0.65
CA ILE A 155 -12.30 -26.40 -0.85
C ILE A 155 -13.74 -26.23 -1.35
N SER A 156 -14.27 -24.99 -1.29
CA SER A 156 -15.57 -24.61 -1.82
C SER A 156 -15.47 -23.40 -2.75
N ALA A 157 -16.38 -23.31 -3.72
CA ALA A 157 -16.47 -22.15 -4.60
C ALA A 157 -16.83 -20.88 -3.82
N ASP A 158 -16.36 -19.73 -4.30
CA ASP A 158 -16.86 -18.43 -3.86
C ASP A 158 -18.25 -18.15 -4.39
N ASP A 159 -18.88 -17.06 -3.91
CA ASP A 159 -20.15 -16.59 -4.44
C ASP A 159 -20.03 -16.34 -5.95
N PRO A 160 -20.96 -16.86 -6.79
CA PRO A 160 -20.91 -16.65 -8.24
C PRO A 160 -20.91 -15.19 -8.67
N SER A 161 -21.33 -14.25 -7.81
CA SER A 161 -21.25 -12.81 -8.07
C SER A 161 -19.81 -12.28 -8.20
N TYR A 162 -18.82 -13.07 -7.77
CA TYR A 162 -17.39 -12.77 -7.94
C TYR A 162 -16.80 -13.28 -9.27
N LEU A 163 -17.57 -14.01 -10.08
CA LEU A 163 -17.12 -14.45 -11.40
C LEU A 163 -16.74 -13.24 -12.28
N GLY A 164 -15.52 -13.25 -12.81
CA GLY A 164 -15.02 -12.16 -13.65
C GLY A 164 -14.57 -10.91 -12.87
N ALA A 165 -14.61 -10.94 -11.56
CA ALA A 165 -14.10 -9.85 -10.75
C ALA A 165 -12.59 -9.69 -11.01
N GLY A 166 -12.19 -8.53 -11.54
CA GLY A 166 -10.80 -8.19 -11.83
C GLY A 166 -10.36 -8.34 -13.29
N GLU A 167 -11.29 -8.65 -14.23
CA GLU A 167 -11.02 -8.73 -15.69
C GLU A 167 -9.86 -9.67 -16.08
N THR A 168 -9.48 -10.59 -15.18
CA THR A 168 -8.42 -11.56 -15.40
C THR A 168 -9.00 -12.97 -15.53
N THR A 169 -8.31 -13.84 -16.28
CA THR A 169 -8.67 -15.27 -16.36
C THR A 169 -8.65 -15.97 -15.01
N GLN A 170 -7.85 -15.47 -14.06
CA GLN A 170 -7.82 -15.95 -12.68
C GLN A 170 -9.10 -15.59 -11.90
N GLY A 171 -9.75 -14.48 -12.22
CA GLY A 171 -11.04 -14.09 -11.64
C GLY A 171 -12.23 -14.97 -12.05
N LEU A 172 -12.04 -15.88 -13.03
CA LEU A 172 -13.02 -16.89 -13.40
C LEU A 172 -12.96 -18.15 -12.52
N ASN A 173 -11.92 -18.28 -11.69
CA ASN A 173 -11.73 -19.43 -10.82
C ASN A 173 -12.19 -19.11 -9.38
N LEU A 174 -13.43 -19.49 -9.05
CA LEU A 174 -14.02 -19.28 -7.72
C LEU A 174 -13.33 -20.04 -6.57
N PHE A 175 -12.44 -20.97 -6.88
CA PHE A 175 -11.66 -21.72 -5.90
C PHE A 175 -10.26 -21.13 -5.67
N ALA A 176 -9.85 -20.14 -6.49
CA ALA A 176 -8.52 -19.55 -6.37
C ALA A 176 -8.33 -18.85 -5.04
N TYR A 177 -7.23 -19.16 -4.34
CA TYR A 177 -6.76 -18.39 -3.21
C TYR A 177 -5.82 -17.28 -3.70
N CYS A 178 -6.08 -16.03 -3.29
CA CYS A 178 -5.24 -14.89 -3.60
C CYS A 178 -4.88 -14.74 -5.09
N LEU A 179 -5.78 -15.05 -6.02
CA LEU A 179 -5.54 -15.05 -7.47
C LEU A 179 -4.31 -15.88 -7.90
N ASN A 180 -3.98 -16.93 -7.15
CA ASN A 180 -2.77 -17.75 -7.28
C ASN A 180 -1.45 -16.99 -7.00
N ASP A 181 -1.50 -15.87 -6.26
CA ASP A 181 -0.34 -15.09 -5.81
C ASP A 181 -0.40 -14.84 -4.31
N PRO A 182 -0.19 -15.86 -3.46
CA PRO A 182 -0.29 -15.75 -2.01
C PRO A 182 0.87 -14.99 -1.39
N VAL A 183 1.93 -14.72 -2.15
CA VAL A 183 3.06 -13.92 -1.66
C VAL A 183 2.69 -12.45 -1.56
N ASN A 184 1.96 -11.93 -2.56
CA ASN A 184 1.60 -10.53 -2.63
C ASN A 184 0.21 -10.22 -2.04
N TYR A 185 -0.64 -11.24 -1.88
CA TYR A 185 -2.03 -11.07 -1.45
C TYR A 185 -2.38 -11.91 -0.23
N SER A 186 -3.44 -11.50 0.48
CA SER A 186 -4.03 -12.26 1.59
C SER A 186 -5.56 -12.17 1.53
N ASP A 187 -6.27 -13.17 2.02
CA ASP A 187 -7.74 -13.21 2.10
C ASP A 187 -8.17 -13.50 3.53
N SER A 188 -8.45 -12.46 4.32
CA SER A 188 -8.78 -12.59 5.74
C SER A 188 -10.23 -13.01 6.02
N SER A 189 -11.08 -13.05 5.01
CA SER A 189 -12.53 -13.32 5.14
C SER A 189 -12.98 -14.61 4.49
N GLY A 190 -12.14 -15.19 3.63
CA GLY A 190 -12.53 -16.29 2.75
C GLY A 190 -13.49 -15.85 1.64
N GLN A 191 -13.69 -14.56 1.51
CA GLN A 191 -14.36 -13.89 0.42
C GLN A 191 -13.43 -12.80 -0.03
N TRP A 192 -12.66 -13.05 -1.07
CA TRP A 192 -11.70 -12.09 -1.57
C TRP A 192 -12.41 -10.79 -1.95
N PRO A 193 -12.32 -9.73 -1.15
CA PRO A 193 -12.88 -8.47 -1.56
C PRO A 193 -11.90 -7.83 -2.55
N ASN A 194 -12.18 -7.93 -3.84
CA ASN A 194 -11.46 -7.20 -4.89
C ASN A 194 -11.24 -5.72 -4.57
N TRP A 195 -12.14 -5.12 -3.79
CA TRP A 195 -12.02 -3.75 -3.36
C TRP A 195 -10.84 -3.52 -2.40
N ALA A 196 -10.59 -4.44 -1.46
CA ALA A 196 -9.51 -4.26 -0.46
C ALA A 196 -8.13 -4.30 -1.12
N THR A 197 -7.89 -5.26 -2.04
CA THR A 197 -6.65 -5.30 -2.82
C THR A 197 -6.45 -4.10 -3.71
N LYS A 198 -7.52 -3.63 -4.36
CA LYS A 198 -7.44 -2.45 -5.21
C LYS A 198 -7.18 -1.19 -4.41
N LEU A 199 -7.72 -1.08 -3.18
CA LEU A 199 -7.38 0.02 -2.27
C LEU A 199 -5.93 -0.07 -1.79
N VAL A 200 -5.45 -1.27 -1.42
CA VAL A 200 -4.05 -1.50 -1.06
C VAL A 200 -3.13 -1.19 -2.24
N ALA A 201 -3.47 -1.66 -3.45
CA ALA A 201 -2.72 -1.34 -4.65
C ALA A 201 -2.73 0.17 -4.96
N ALA A 202 -3.86 0.85 -4.80
CA ALA A 202 -3.93 2.31 -4.95
C ALA A 202 -3.05 3.05 -3.94
N ALA A 203 -3.06 2.62 -2.67
CA ALA A 203 -2.19 3.16 -1.63
C ALA A 203 -0.70 2.89 -1.93
N ALA A 204 -0.38 1.70 -2.43
CA ALA A 204 0.98 1.34 -2.84
C ALA A 204 1.47 2.21 -4.01
N VAL A 205 0.64 2.48 -5.01
CA VAL A 205 0.97 3.41 -6.11
C VAL A 205 1.30 4.79 -5.55
N VAL A 206 0.49 5.32 -4.64
CA VAL A 206 0.75 6.62 -4.00
C VAL A 206 2.06 6.59 -3.21
N ALA A 207 2.31 5.53 -2.43
CA ALA A 207 3.52 5.40 -1.63
C ALA A 207 4.78 5.29 -2.51
N VAL A 208 4.77 4.47 -3.56
CA VAL A 208 5.91 4.32 -4.50
C VAL A 208 6.20 5.65 -5.20
N VAL A 209 5.17 6.34 -5.70
CA VAL A 209 5.36 7.63 -6.37
C VAL A 209 5.85 8.71 -5.39
N ALA A 210 5.36 8.71 -4.15
CA ALA A 210 5.82 9.63 -3.10
C ALA A 210 7.28 9.36 -2.71
N THR A 211 7.67 8.09 -2.57
CA THR A 211 9.05 7.69 -2.27
C THR A 211 10.00 8.07 -3.41
N ALA A 212 9.61 7.80 -4.66
CA ALA A 212 10.38 8.21 -5.82
C ALA A 212 10.54 9.73 -5.89
N ALA A 213 9.49 10.50 -5.56
CA ALA A 213 9.56 11.94 -5.47
C ALA A 213 10.53 12.42 -4.37
N ALA A 214 10.50 11.78 -3.19
CA ALA A 214 11.40 12.13 -2.09
C ALA A 214 12.87 11.85 -2.46
N ILE A 215 13.16 10.67 -3.05
CA ILE A 215 14.50 10.32 -3.52
C ILE A 215 14.97 11.32 -4.59
N THR A 216 14.11 11.66 -5.55
CA THR A 216 14.46 12.62 -6.62
C THR A 216 14.76 14.00 -6.06
N VAL A 217 14.00 14.47 -5.05
CA VAL A 217 14.29 15.74 -4.37
C VAL A 217 15.61 15.69 -3.63
N ALA A 218 15.90 14.58 -2.94
CA ALA A 218 17.13 14.40 -2.18
C ALA A 218 18.39 14.33 -3.08
N THR A 219 18.28 13.67 -4.23
CA THR A 219 19.43 13.44 -5.14
C THR A 219 19.67 14.55 -6.16
N ALA A 220 18.59 15.11 -6.71
CA ALA A 220 18.64 16.10 -7.79
C ALA A 220 18.39 17.54 -7.33
N GLY A 221 17.98 17.76 -6.08
CA GLY A 221 17.59 19.06 -5.55
C GLY A 221 16.14 19.43 -5.82
N ALA A 222 15.50 20.12 -4.88
CA ALA A 222 14.06 20.41 -4.88
C ALA A 222 13.56 21.27 -6.06
N GLY A 223 14.44 22.06 -6.65
CA GLY A 223 14.12 22.97 -7.77
C GLY A 223 14.34 22.38 -9.17
N THR A 224 14.83 21.14 -9.28
CA THR A 224 15.09 20.53 -10.60
C THR A 224 13.81 20.08 -11.29
N ALA A 225 13.87 19.95 -12.62
CA ALA A 225 12.73 19.48 -13.42
C ALA A 225 12.25 18.09 -12.96
N ALA A 226 13.20 17.18 -12.72
CA ALA A 226 12.90 15.82 -12.27
C ALA A 226 12.16 15.81 -10.94
N ALA A 227 12.66 16.57 -9.94
CA ALA A 227 12.03 16.67 -8.63
C ALA A 227 10.62 17.27 -8.69
N VAL A 228 10.44 18.34 -9.48
CA VAL A 228 9.12 18.99 -9.64
C VAL A 228 8.11 18.09 -10.32
N ILE A 229 8.52 17.35 -11.34
CA ILE A 229 7.65 16.38 -12.04
C ILE A 229 7.28 15.24 -11.08
N ALA A 230 8.25 14.71 -10.32
CA ALA A 230 8.01 13.63 -9.37
C ALA A 230 7.06 14.04 -8.25
N VAL A 231 7.24 15.23 -7.67
CA VAL A 231 6.32 15.77 -6.65
C VAL A 231 4.94 16.03 -7.22
N GLY A 232 4.85 16.51 -8.48
CA GLY A 232 3.59 16.70 -9.18
C GLY A 232 2.85 15.38 -9.40
N ALA A 233 3.55 14.34 -9.79
CA ALA A 233 3.01 12.99 -9.94
C ALA A 233 2.50 12.43 -8.60
N ALA A 234 3.25 12.57 -7.51
CA ALA A 234 2.84 12.12 -6.17
C ALA A 234 1.55 12.81 -5.69
N LYS A 235 1.47 14.14 -5.85
CA LYS A 235 0.24 14.90 -5.52
C LYS A 235 -0.93 14.48 -6.40
N GLY A 236 -0.69 14.30 -7.69
CA GLY A 236 -1.70 13.85 -8.64
C GLY A 236 -2.24 12.47 -8.28
N ALA A 237 -1.36 11.52 -7.93
CA ALA A 237 -1.74 10.18 -7.49
C ALA A 237 -2.66 10.23 -6.27
N ALA A 238 -2.30 10.99 -5.23
CA ALA A 238 -3.11 11.09 -4.01
C ALA A 238 -4.49 11.71 -4.27
N VAL A 239 -4.56 12.81 -5.01
CA VAL A 239 -5.84 13.46 -5.37
C VAL A 239 -6.68 12.57 -6.28
N GLY A 240 -6.03 11.93 -7.26
CA GLY A 240 -6.70 11.01 -8.19
C GLY A 240 -7.29 9.79 -7.47
N MET A 241 -6.54 9.19 -6.53
CA MET A 241 -7.04 8.10 -5.71
C MET A 241 -8.32 8.49 -4.96
N LEU A 242 -8.30 9.64 -4.27
CA LEU A 242 -9.45 10.08 -3.48
C LEU A 242 -10.67 10.40 -4.35
N SER A 243 -10.48 11.19 -5.43
CA SER A 243 -11.58 11.54 -6.33
C SER A 243 -12.14 10.33 -7.08
N GLY A 244 -11.25 9.42 -7.50
CA GLY A 244 -11.62 8.16 -8.15
C GLY A 244 -12.41 7.24 -7.21
N ALA A 245 -12.00 7.14 -5.94
CA ALA A 245 -12.73 6.37 -4.94
C ALA A 245 -14.17 6.87 -4.77
N ILE A 246 -14.34 8.18 -4.60
CA ILE A 246 -15.68 8.79 -4.40
C ILE A 246 -16.58 8.55 -5.63
N SER A 247 -16.08 8.86 -6.83
CA SER A 247 -16.87 8.69 -8.06
C SER A 247 -17.14 7.21 -8.36
N GLY A 248 -16.17 6.34 -8.11
CA GLY A 248 -16.31 4.91 -8.30
C GLY A 248 -17.35 4.29 -7.37
N ALA A 249 -17.38 4.70 -6.09
CA ALA A 249 -18.40 4.24 -5.14
C ALA A 249 -19.83 4.60 -5.61
N ALA A 250 -20.02 5.86 -6.00
CA ALA A 250 -21.33 6.31 -6.50
C ALA A 250 -21.75 5.55 -7.77
N THR A 251 -20.82 5.39 -8.72
CA THR A 251 -21.07 4.66 -9.97
C THR A 251 -21.40 3.19 -9.70
N GLY A 252 -20.63 2.53 -8.82
CA GLY A 252 -20.87 1.13 -8.46
C GLY A 252 -22.25 0.90 -7.87
N ALA A 253 -22.65 1.70 -6.89
CA ALA A 253 -23.97 1.61 -6.27
C ALA A 253 -25.12 1.85 -7.26
N VAL A 254 -25.01 2.91 -8.09
CA VAL A 254 -26.02 3.25 -9.08
C VAL A 254 -26.13 2.18 -10.17
N SER A 255 -24.99 1.70 -10.70
CA SER A 255 -24.97 0.63 -11.71
C SER A 255 -25.60 -0.64 -11.19
N HIS A 256 -25.34 -1.02 -9.92
CA HIS A 256 -25.98 -2.15 -9.28
C HIS A 256 -27.49 -1.97 -9.21
N ARG A 257 -27.97 -0.80 -8.76
CA ARG A 257 -29.40 -0.47 -8.71
C ARG A 257 -30.06 -0.55 -10.09
N VAL A 258 -29.41 -0.03 -11.12
CA VAL A 258 -29.93 -0.05 -12.49
C VAL A 258 -30.02 -1.48 -13.04
N SER A 259 -28.97 -2.29 -12.82
CA SER A 259 -28.88 -3.65 -13.37
C SER A 259 -29.77 -4.67 -12.64
N THR A 260 -29.95 -4.53 -11.32
CA THR A 260 -30.68 -5.52 -10.50
C THR A 260 -32.08 -5.08 -10.11
N GLY A 261 -32.43 -3.81 -10.27
CA GLY A 261 -33.69 -3.24 -9.78
C GLY A 261 -33.74 -3.11 -8.24
N SER A 262 -32.69 -3.45 -7.50
CA SER A 262 -32.67 -3.48 -6.03
C SER A 262 -31.50 -2.68 -5.46
N TRP A 263 -31.65 -2.14 -4.24
CA TRP A 263 -30.57 -1.58 -3.44
C TRP A 263 -29.86 -2.64 -2.57
N SER A 264 -30.41 -3.84 -2.46
CA SER A 264 -29.76 -4.93 -1.72
C SER A 264 -28.45 -5.34 -2.43
N GLY A 265 -27.31 -5.23 -1.75
CA GLY A 265 -25.97 -5.46 -2.32
C GLY A 265 -25.32 -4.23 -2.99
N ALA A 266 -25.98 -3.07 -2.99
CA ALA A 266 -25.43 -1.84 -3.54
C ALA A 266 -24.24 -1.30 -2.73
N ASP A 267 -24.18 -1.59 -1.44
CA ASP A 267 -23.04 -1.33 -0.57
C ASP A 267 -21.77 -2.04 -1.04
N LYS A 268 -21.88 -3.32 -1.40
CA LYS A 268 -20.79 -4.11 -1.98
C LYS A 268 -20.36 -3.56 -3.34
N ALA A 269 -21.32 -3.27 -4.21
CA ALA A 269 -21.03 -2.67 -5.52
C ALA A 269 -20.41 -1.27 -5.40
N ALA A 270 -20.79 -0.51 -4.38
CA ALA A 270 -20.14 0.75 -4.06
C ALA A 270 -18.69 0.56 -3.63
N LEU A 271 -18.37 -0.43 -2.78
CA LEU A 271 -17.00 -0.74 -2.34
C LEU A 271 -16.12 -1.18 -3.51
N ASP A 272 -16.62 -2.04 -4.38
CA ASP A 272 -15.90 -2.46 -5.59
C ASP A 272 -15.66 -1.29 -6.54
N GLY A 273 -16.68 -0.46 -6.75
CA GLY A 273 -16.58 0.77 -7.54
C GLY A 273 -15.58 1.76 -6.95
N MET A 274 -15.60 1.95 -5.62
CA MET A 274 -14.65 2.78 -4.89
C MET A 274 -13.21 2.32 -5.12
N ALA A 275 -12.96 1.02 -5.01
CA ALA A 275 -11.63 0.45 -5.14
C ALA A 275 -11.08 0.55 -6.57
N ASN A 276 -11.92 0.24 -7.57
CA ASN A 276 -11.58 0.42 -8.99
C ASN A 276 -11.28 1.88 -9.31
N GLY A 277 -12.13 2.78 -8.84
CA GLY A 277 -11.98 4.22 -9.03
C GLY A 277 -10.72 4.75 -8.33
N ALA A 278 -10.43 4.29 -7.10
CA ALA A 278 -9.21 4.66 -6.38
C ALA A 278 -7.95 4.28 -7.15
N LEU A 279 -7.86 3.04 -7.63
CA LEU A 279 -6.68 2.54 -8.34
C LEU A 279 -6.49 3.27 -9.67
N SER A 280 -7.54 3.35 -10.51
CA SER A 280 -7.46 4.06 -11.79
C SER A 280 -7.19 5.54 -11.62
N GLY A 281 -7.79 6.16 -10.61
CA GLY A 281 -7.57 7.55 -10.24
C GLY A 281 -6.14 7.82 -9.77
N ALA A 282 -5.54 6.93 -8.95
CA ALA A 282 -4.15 7.07 -8.52
C ALA A 282 -3.19 7.06 -9.71
N VAL A 283 -3.34 6.10 -10.62
CA VAL A 283 -2.49 5.98 -11.82
C VAL A 283 -2.67 7.19 -12.75
N THR A 284 -3.91 7.52 -13.11
CA THR A 284 -4.22 8.65 -13.99
C THR A 284 -3.76 9.97 -13.37
N GLY A 285 -3.99 10.14 -12.06
CA GLY A 285 -3.57 11.31 -11.32
C GLY A 285 -2.05 11.47 -11.28
N ALA A 286 -1.30 10.38 -11.11
CA ALA A 286 0.16 10.42 -11.16
C ALA A 286 0.67 10.93 -12.53
N ILE A 287 0.13 10.36 -13.61
CA ILE A 287 0.51 10.74 -14.98
C ILE A 287 0.17 12.21 -15.24
N THR A 288 -1.08 12.61 -15.00
CA THR A 288 -1.54 13.98 -15.28
C THR A 288 -0.86 15.02 -14.38
N GLY A 289 -0.62 14.69 -13.11
CA GLY A 289 0.10 15.55 -12.16
C GLY A 289 1.55 15.76 -12.56
N GLY A 290 2.24 14.69 -12.99
CA GLY A 290 3.60 14.77 -13.51
C GLY A 290 3.69 15.59 -14.79
N ILE A 291 2.83 15.33 -15.78
CA ILE A 291 2.77 16.07 -17.06
C ILE A 291 2.48 17.55 -16.79
N LYS A 292 1.47 17.87 -15.98
CA LYS A 292 1.12 19.26 -15.63
C LYS A 292 2.29 19.99 -14.98
N SER A 293 2.98 19.35 -14.06
CA SER A 293 4.15 19.92 -13.37
C SER A 293 5.31 20.13 -14.34
N GLY A 294 5.57 19.18 -15.24
CA GLY A 294 6.58 19.30 -16.29
C GLY A 294 6.30 20.43 -17.28
N MET A 295 5.05 20.59 -17.72
CA MET A 295 4.65 21.68 -18.62
C MET A 295 4.83 23.06 -17.95
N GLN A 296 4.63 23.15 -16.65
CA GLN A 296 4.74 24.38 -15.90
C GLN A 296 6.17 24.69 -15.46
N TYR A 297 7.08 23.72 -15.56
CA TYR A 297 8.47 23.90 -15.18
C TYR A 297 9.18 24.94 -16.06
N GLY A 298 9.96 25.82 -15.44
CA GLY A 298 10.68 26.88 -16.13
C GLY A 298 9.79 27.98 -16.70
N THR A 299 8.53 28.09 -16.22
CA THR A 299 7.63 29.18 -16.61
C THR A 299 7.37 30.13 -15.44
N PHE A 300 7.05 31.39 -15.71
CA PHE A 300 6.62 32.35 -14.70
C PHE A 300 5.31 31.91 -14.03
N SER A 301 5.14 32.23 -12.75
CA SER A 301 3.95 31.80 -11.97
C SER A 301 2.65 32.46 -12.47
N SER A 302 2.74 33.66 -13.02
CA SER A 302 1.59 34.37 -13.60
C SER A 302 2.01 35.32 -14.72
N LYS A 303 1.05 35.71 -15.56
CA LYS A 303 1.23 36.74 -16.59
C LYS A 303 1.65 38.10 -15.99
N LYS A 304 1.08 38.47 -14.84
CA LYS A 304 1.43 39.68 -14.12
C LYS A 304 2.91 39.69 -13.71
N GLN A 305 3.39 38.59 -13.15
CA GLN A 305 4.80 38.44 -12.76
C GLN A 305 5.73 38.49 -13.97
N LEU A 306 5.39 37.82 -15.07
CA LEU A 306 6.16 37.87 -16.32
C LEU A 306 6.29 39.30 -16.82
N LEU A 307 5.18 40.02 -16.92
CA LEU A 307 5.17 41.41 -17.43
C LEU A 307 6.00 42.34 -16.53
N SER A 308 5.87 42.24 -15.22
CA SER A 308 6.64 43.00 -14.24
C SER A 308 8.15 42.75 -14.39
N HIS A 309 8.55 41.47 -14.50
CA HIS A 309 9.96 41.13 -14.66
C HIS A 309 10.51 41.56 -16.01
N TYR A 310 9.75 41.39 -17.09
CA TYR A 310 10.14 41.89 -18.39
C TYR A 310 10.37 43.40 -18.40
N ALA A 311 9.41 44.19 -17.87
CA ALA A 311 9.53 45.62 -17.79
C ALA A 311 10.78 46.06 -17.00
N LYS A 312 11.13 45.33 -15.92
CA LYS A 312 12.29 45.64 -15.09
C LYS A 312 13.63 45.28 -15.74
N HIS A 313 13.69 44.13 -16.45
CA HIS A 313 14.95 43.50 -16.86
C HIS A 313 15.15 43.45 -18.40
N GLN A 314 14.22 43.96 -19.22
CA GLN A 314 14.38 43.93 -20.68
C GLN A 314 15.65 44.65 -21.17
N ARG A 315 16.06 45.71 -20.48
CA ARG A 315 17.26 46.46 -20.82
C ARG A 315 18.57 45.72 -20.51
N ASP A 316 18.54 44.77 -19.58
CA ASP A 316 19.71 43.97 -19.22
C ASP A 316 20.15 43.09 -20.40
N PHE A 317 19.22 42.75 -21.30
CA PHE A 317 19.44 41.84 -22.43
C PHE A 317 19.69 42.59 -23.76
N ASP A 318 19.91 43.90 -23.72
CA ASP A 318 20.32 44.70 -24.89
C ASP A 318 19.45 44.49 -26.13
N GLY A 319 18.13 44.48 -25.98
CA GLY A 319 17.19 44.31 -27.09
C GLY A 319 17.00 42.89 -27.58
N MET A 320 17.63 41.88 -26.94
CA MET A 320 17.52 40.47 -27.34
C MET A 320 16.07 39.95 -27.39
N TYR A 321 15.16 40.55 -26.61
CA TYR A 321 13.75 40.14 -26.53
C TYR A 321 12.82 41.28 -26.91
N ALA A 322 12.08 41.11 -27.96
CA ALA A 322 11.15 42.10 -28.45
C ALA A 322 9.90 42.26 -27.55
N ASN A 323 9.56 41.26 -26.78
CA ASN A 323 8.38 41.25 -25.92
C ASN A 323 8.50 40.24 -24.76
N ALA A 324 7.57 40.33 -23.80
CA ALA A 324 7.56 39.46 -22.63
C ALA A 324 7.42 37.97 -22.94
N LYS A 325 6.78 37.60 -24.08
CA LYS A 325 6.65 36.19 -24.49
C LYS A 325 8.00 35.61 -24.93
N GLU A 326 8.79 36.38 -25.63
CA GLU A 326 10.16 35.99 -26.04
C GLU A 326 11.10 35.94 -24.84
N TYR A 327 11.01 36.92 -23.95
CA TYR A 327 11.73 36.91 -22.69
C TYR A 327 11.42 35.65 -21.85
N ALA A 328 10.14 35.23 -21.77
CA ALA A 328 9.76 33.99 -21.11
C ALA A 328 10.33 32.74 -21.81
N LYS A 329 10.40 32.71 -23.15
CA LYS A 329 11.06 31.66 -23.91
C LYS A 329 12.56 31.62 -23.61
N GLY A 330 13.20 32.77 -23.49
CA GLY A 330 14.61 32.92 -23.14
C GLY A 330 14.88 32.32 -21.74
N ALA A 331 14.07 32.65 -20.74
CA ALA A 331 14.17 32.06 -19.42
C ALA A 331 14.03 30.54 -19.46
N LYS A 332 13.03 30.02 -20.18
CA LYS A 332 12.81 28.58 -20.34
C LYS A 332 13.98 27.89 -21.08
N TYR A 333 14.57 28.57 -22.03
CA TYR A 333 15.76 28.08 -22.75
C TYR A 333 16.96 27.95 -21.81
N VAL A 334 17.20 28.94 -20.92
CA VAL A 334 18.27 28.86 -19.90
C VAL A 334 18.00 27.72 -18.94
N VAL A 335 16.77 27.54 -18.48
CA VAL A 335 16.40 26.39 -17.62
C VAL A 335 16.65 25.03 -18.30
N LYS A 336 16.42 24.94 -19.61
CA LYS A 336 16.63 23.70 -20.36
C LYS A 336 18.09 23.41 -20.67
N ASN A 337 18.89 24.44 -20.95
CA ASN A 337 20.23 24.28 -21.53
C ASN A 337 21.34 24.91 -20.66
N GLY A 338 21.02 25.46 -19.52
CA GLY A 338 21.94 26.06 -18.57
C GLY A 338 22.40 25.09 -17.50
N GLN A 339 23.45 25.47 -16.79
CA GLN A 339 23.95 24.76 -15.63
C GLN A 339 23.04 25.07 -14.41
N TYR A 340 22.64 24.05 -13.66
CA TYR A 340 21.91 24.21 -12.42
C TYR A 340 22.84 24.54 -11.25
N ILE A 341 22.49 25.53 -10.46
CA ILE A 341 23.23 25.96 -9.26
C ILE A 341 22.35 25.66 -8.03
N PRO A 342 22.62 24.54 -7.32
CA PRO A 342 21.79 24.08 -6.20
C PRO A 342 21.63 25.11 -5.08
N GLU A 343 22.72 25.80 -4.70
CA GLU A 343 22.79 26.74 -3.58
C GLU A 343 21.86 27.95 -3.79
N LYS A 344 21.58 28.27 -5.02
CA LYS A 344 20.70 29.40 -5.42
C LYS A 344 19.34 28.95 -5.95
N ASN A 345 19.13 27.64 -6.09
CA ASN A 345 18.00 27.07 -6.82
C ASN A 345 17.79 27.81 -8.16
N ALA A 346 18.83 27.89 -8.97
CA ALA A 346 18.86 28.69 -10.18
C ALA A 346 19.56 27.99 -11.33
N TYR A 347 19.27 28.43 -12.55
CA TYR A 347 19.97 28.03 -13.76
C TYR A 347 20.79 29.20 -14.28
N ILE A 348 21.99 28.94 -14.75
CA ILE A 348 22.85 29.94 -15.38
C ILE A 348 23.28 29.47 -16.77
N ARG A 349 23.50 30.44 -17.65
CA ARG A 349 24.07 30.21 -18.96
C ARG A 349 24.95 31.38 -19.38
N PHE A 350 26.16 31.11 -19.87
CA PHE A 350 27.05 32.12 -20.37
C PHE A 350 26.47 32.80 -21.62
N LEU A 351 26.53 34.12 -21.68
CA LEU A 351 25.97 34.92 -22.78
C LEU A 351 27.00 35.85 -23.46
N GLY A 352 28.11 36.21 -22.89
CA GLY A 352 29.13 37.02 -23.57
C GLY A 352 28.64 38.33 -24.20
N LEU A 353 27.63 39.02 -23.60
CA LEU A 353 27.04 40.24 -24.16
C LEU A 353 27.98 41.43 -24.01
N GLN A 354 28.01 42.31 -25.07
CA GLN A 354 28.77 43.58 -25.10
C GLN A 354 30.25 43.45 -24.74
N GLY A 355 30.90 42.32 -25.12
CA GLY A 355 32.30 42.05 -24.81
C GLY A 355 32.59 41.80 -23.35
N LYS A 356 31.57 41.61 -22.50
CA LYS A 356 31.68 41.30 -21.09
C LYS A 356 31.28 39.86 -20.83
N ALA A 357 31.99 39.23 -19.90
CA ALA A 357 31.62 37.91 -19.43
C ALA A 357 30.36 38.03 -18.52
N ASN A 358 29.23 37.73 -19.07
CA ASN A 358 27.93 37.80 -18.41
C ASN A 358 27.23 36.43 -18.45
N TYR A 359 26.41 36.19 -17.44
CA TYR A 359 25.54 35.02 -17.36
C TYR A 359 24.07 35.41 -17.37
N ALA A 360 23.28 34.74 -18.15
CA ALA A 360 21.83 34.71 -17.97
C ALA A 360 21.52 33.89 -16.70
N PHE A 361 20.86 34.48 -15.74
CA PHE A 361 20.50 33.89 -14.45
C PHE A 361 18.99 33.75 -14.33
N VAL A 362 18.52 32.50 -14.12
CA VAL A 362 17.12 32.18 -13.89
C VAL A 362 16.98 31.61 -12.48
N GLY A 363 16.47 32.40 -11.54
CA GLY A 363 16.14 31.93 -10.21
C GLY A 363 14.77 31.24 -10.20
N MET A 364 14.69 30.10 -9.51
CA MET A 364 13.52 29.25 -9.44
C MET A 364 12.92 29.21 -8.03
N ASN A 365 11.63 28.99 -7.91
CA ASN A 365 11.04 28.60 -6.63
C ASN A 365 11.06 27.06 -6.46
N ARG A 366 10.70 26.59 -5.27
CA ARG A 366 10.62 25.14 -4.95
C ARG A 366 9.62 24.35 -5.82
N HIS A 367 8.75 25.04 -6.56
CA HIS A 367 7.76 24.41 -7.46
C HIS A 367 8.20 24.49 -8.93
N GLY A 368 9.47 24.82 -9.20
CA GLY A 368 10.01 24.89 -10.56
C GLY A 368 9.47 26.06 -11.40
N ARG A 369 8.95 27.10 -10.76
CA ARG A 369 8.53 28.32 -11.45
C ARG A 369 9.63 29.36 -11.43
N VAL A 370 9.74 30.11 -12.52
CA VAL A 370 10.69 31.22 -12.62
C VAL A 370 10.29 32.32 -11.66
N LEU A 371 11.21 32.68 -10.77
CA LEU A 371 11.08 33.84 -9.87
C LEU A 371 11.70 35.07 -10.50
N THR A 372 12.85 34.92 -11.12
CA THR A 372 13.58 36.04 -11.73
C THR A 372 14.35 35.55 -12.96
N TYR A 373 14.52 36.42 -13.95
CA TYR A 373 15.38 36.23 -15.10
C TYR A 373 16.10 37.55 -15.40
N HIS A 374 17.41 37.55 -15.32
CA HIS A 374 18.21 38.77 -15.54
C HIS A 374 19.66 38.40 -15.85
N ILE A 375 20.50 39.40 -16.18
CA ILE A 375 21.93 39.24 -16.42
C ILE A 375 22.71 39.43 -15.12
N LYS A 376 23.68 38.57 -14.85
CA LYS A 376 24.68 38.73 -13.80
C LYS A 376 26.09 38.72 -14.42
N SER A 377 26.96 39.67 -13.99
CA SER A 377 28.37 39.62 -14.34
C SER A 377 29.09 38.48 -13.60
N VAL A 378 30.21 37.99 -14.16
CA VAL A 378 31.06 37.00 -13.50
C VAL A 378 31.49 37.45 -12.10
N GLY A 379 31.93 38.70 -11.95
CA GLY A 379 32.34 39.25 -10.65
C GLY A 379 31.23 39.18 -9.60
N LYS A 380 29.97 39.47 -9.98
CA LYS A 380 28.83 39.35 -9.08
C LYS A 380 28.50 37.86 -8.72
N MET A 381 28.69 36.96 -9.65
CA MET A 381 28.51 35.52 -9.40
C MET A 381 29.55 35.01 -8.41
N VAL A 382 30.82 35.39 -8.56
CA VAL A 382 31.93 35.02 -7.67
C VAL A 382 31.70 35.58 -6.26
N THR A 383 31.28 36.85 -6.11
CA THR A 383 30.99 37.45 -4.80
C THR A 383 29.81 36.81 -4.09
N GLU A 384 28.92 36.17 -4.82
CA GLU A 384 27.77 35.43 -4.26
C GLU A 384 28.07 33.94 -4.00
N ASN A 385 29.35 33.51 -4.05
CA ASN A 385 29.81 32.13 -3.87
C ASN A 385 29.11 31.13 -4.80
N VAL A 386 28.93 31.49 -6.06
CA VAL A 386 28.40 30.58 -7.08
C VAL A 386 29.55 29.84 -7.72
N SER A 387 29.53 28.50 -7.64
CA SER A 387 30.49 27.68 -8.39
C SER A 387 30.22 27.79 -9.88
N LEU A 388 31.16 28.40 -10.62
CA LEU A 388 31.07 28.58 -12.06
C LEU A 388 31.71 27.43 -12.86
N PHE A 389 32.42 26.54 -12.15
CA PHE A 389 33.18 25.43 -12.71
C PHE A 389 32.89 24.17 -11.85
N SER A 390 31.99 23.35 -12.26
CA SER A 390 31.81 21.98 -11.75
C SER A 390 31.48 21.05 -12.92
#